data_41531696c548ac4e0ded12905190d531
#
_entry.id   41531696c548ac4e0ded12905190d531
#
_cell.length_a   1.000
_cell.length_b   1.000
_cell.length_c   1.000
_cell.angle_alpha   90.00
_cell.angle_beta   90.00
_cell.angle_gamma   90.00
#
_symmetry.space_group_name_H-M   'P 1'
#
loop_
_entity.id
_entity.type
_entity.pdbx_description
1 polymer ?
#
loop_
_entity_poly.entity_id
_entity_poly.type
_entity_poly.pdbx_seq_one_letter_code
_entity_poly.pdbx_strand_id
1 'polypeptide(L)'
;MDAAIFGQMKEMPIIDSHEHLLHERDMLANKTDVIDFMTPYVCDNLMSCGMPEGEWKQINDKSVPFAKRYAALEGYLPHIRFTTYYKSMMRGLSLCYGMKDFSLRECERVNGALEAGVDTAALFSRFHIRKALTFVGYGGVDYFNDSKTMIPVPTVSYITPKSVEEVRVLEEAVGFSVDDLSSLEKAIRTLFGVYRRCGLKNIKIGSAYNRTLDYAAPDTDRAEAQLRSVLRGEFTARRLYGQNNLNIPLDGLKDLDNFVIWKCAELAAEQGMNVVFHTGLHAWNRNDPEACHAKYLRTFIDAHADQKIVLLHAGYPYTDDALLLCRYYPNVFLDLAWLHILDRREAVRTIERIVELLPVNKIAGFGGDVCTPVNTVGNLSISLENMAQAFSELVRSGDMSAAEAEETCRLWLYENPKQIYGVNA
;
A
#
# COMPACT_ATOMS: atom_id res chain seq x y z
N MET A 1 -14.24 -14.39 19.82
CA MET A 1 -13.03 -13.58 20.09
C MET A 1 -12.78 -13.58 21.59
N ASP A 2 -11.60 -14.03 22.00
CA ASP A 2 -11.19 -14.00 23.39
C ASP A 2 -10.80 -12.57 23.80
N ALA A 3 -11.42 -12.06 24.88
CA ALA A 3 -11.21 -10.69 25.33
C ALA A 3 -9.80 -10.46 25.90
N ALA A 4 -9.16 -11.51 26.45
CA ALA A 4 -7.80 -11.44 26.99
C ALA A 4 -6.78 -11.29 25.85
N ILE A 5 -6.85 -12.14 24.82
CA ILE A 5 -5.97 -12.05 23.63
C ILE A 5 -6.10 -10.67 22.98
N PHE A 6 -7.34 -10.19 22.76
CA PHE A 6 -7.59 -8.89 22.17
C PHE A 6 -7.08 -7.73 23.03
N GLY A 7 -7.23 -7.83 24.36
CA GLY A 7 -6.74 -6.83 25.30
C GLY A 7 -5.21 -6.69 25.26
N GLN A 8 -4.50 -7.81 25.24
CA GLN A 8 -3.02 -7.83 25.16
C GLN A 8 -2.51 -7.26 23.83
N MET A 9 -3.14 -7.60 22.69
CA MET A 9 -2.73 -7.11 21.37
C MET A 9 -2.76 -5.58 21.27
N LYS A 10 -3.70 -4.92 21.93
CA LYS A 10 -3.83 -3.45 21.89
C LYS A 10 -2.66 -2.71 22.51
N GLU A 11 -1.96 -3.36 23.44
CA GLU A 11 -0.83 -2.77 24.18
C GLU A 11 0.52 -3.13 23.53
N MET A 12 0.53 -3.98 22.49
CA MET A 12 1.74 -4.37 21.81
C MET A 12 2.31 -3.24 20.96
N PRO A 13 3.65 -3.11 20.87
CA PRO A 13 4.25 -2.23 19.88
C PRO A 13 3.95 -2.74 18.47
N ILE A 14 3.76 -1.80 17.52
CA ILE A 14 3.35 -2.10 16.14
C ILE A 14 4.33 -1.42 15.19
N ILE A 15 4.75 -2.15 14.16
CA ILE A 15 5.33 -1.59 12.95
C ILE A 15 4.28 -1.73 11.86
N ASP A 16 3.84 -0.60 11.35
CA ASP A 16 2.98 -0.51 10.20
C ASP A 16 3.82 -0.70 8.93
N SER A 17 3.59 -1.80 8.24
CA SER A 17 4.44 -2.25 7.13
C SER A 17 4.13 -1.56 5.80
N HIS A 18 2.99 -0.88 5.69
CA HIS A 18 2.55 -0.32 4.41
C HIS A 18 1.56 0.81 4.54
N GLU A 19 1.97 2.00 4.11
CA GLU A 19 1.14 3.20 4.10
C GLU A 19 1.40 4.08 2.88
N HIS A 20 0.45 4.98 2.59
CA HIS A 20 0.56 6.07 1.60
C HIS A 20 0.31 7.43 2.26
N LEU A 21 0.78 7.59 3.48
CA LEU A 21 0.45 8.76 4.32
C LEU A 21 0.86 10.07 3.67
N LEU A 22 -0.04 11.04 3.77
CA LEU A 22 0.26 12.43 3.49
C LEU A 22 0.99 13.03 4.69
N HIS A 23 1.93 13.95 4.42
CA HIS A 23 2.58 14.71 5.46
C HIS A 23 1.57 15.66 6.14
N GLU A 24 1.73 15.92 7.44
CA GLU A 24 0.83 16.79 8.22
C GLU A 24 0.66 18.18 7.59
N ARG A 25 1.78 18.75 7.08
CA ARG A 25 1.77 20.05 6.37
C ARG A 25 0.86 20.05 5.14
N ASP A 26 0.79 18.93 4.41
CA ASP A 26 -0.03 18.84 3.20
C ASP A 26 -1.50 18.61 3.55
N MET A 27 -1.78 17.82 4.59
CA MET A 27 -3.14 17.68 5.11
C MET A 27 -3.70 19.03 5.57
N LEU A 28 -2.88 19.84 6.25
CA LEU A 28 -3.27 21.18 6.71
C LEU A 28 -3.44 22.14 5.52
N ALA A 29 -2.50 22.17 4.58
CA ALA A 29 -2.56 23.01 3.39
C ALA A 29 -3.79 22.69 2.51
N ASN A 30 -4.15 21.40 2.42
CA ASN A 30 -5.32 20.93 1.69
C ASN A 30 -6.64 21.14 2.45
N LYS A 31 -6.61 21.70 3.66
CA LYS A 31 -7.79 21.88 4.51
C LYS A 31 -8.59 20.58 4.62
N THR A 32 -7.92 19.52 5.05
CA THR A 32 -8.50 18.18 5.17
C THR A 32 -9.81 18.22 5.96
N ASP A 33 -10.85 17.61 5.43
CA ASP A 33 -12.14 17.42 6.09
C ASP A 33 -12.56 15.94 6.07
N VAL A 34 -13.69 15.60 6.67
CA VAL A 34 -14.13 14.21 6.84
C VAL A 34 -14.38 13.46 5.52
N ILE A 35 -14.63 14.17 4.41
CA ILE A 35 -14.82 13.56 3.09
C ILE A 35 -13.48 13.04 2.55
N ASP A 36 -12.36 13.69 2.89
CA ASP A 36 -11.04 13.23 2.43
C ASP A 36 -10.70 11.83 2.96
N PHE A 37 -11.22 11.45 4.14
CA PHE A 37 -11.02 10.11 4.68
C PHE A 37 -11.71 8.99 3.88
N MET A 38 -12.57 9.35 2.91
CA MET A 38 -13.16 8.38 1.98
C MET A 38 -12.19 7.93 0.89
N THR A 39 -11.09 8.67 0.68
CA THR A 39 -10.04 8.30 -0.27
C THR A 39 -8.96 7.48 0.45
N PRO A 40 -8.43 6.39 -0.18
CA PRO A 40 -8.72 5.94 -1.55
C PRO A 40 -9.91 4.97 -1.68
N TYR A 41 -10.41 4.33 -0.62
CA TYR A 41 -11.18 3.09 -0.73
C TYR A 41 -12.70 3.24 -0.63
N VAL A 42 -13.18 4.13 0.24
CA VAL A 42 -14.64 4.34 0.37
C VAL A 42 -15.19 4.94 -0.92
N CYS A 43 -14.42 5.78 -1.60
CA CYS A 43 -14.80 6.33 -2.91
C CYS A 43 -15.00 5.25 -3.99
N ASP A 44 -14.24 4.14 -3.93
CA ASP A 44 -14.42 3.01 -4.85
C ASP A 44 -15.79 2.35 -4.67
N ASN A 45 -16.25 2.23 -3.40
CA ASN A 45 -17.60 1.75 -3.10
C ASN A 45 -18.68 2.74 -3.57
N LEU A 46 -18.44 4.06 -3.45
CA LEU A 46 -19.37 5.07 -3.96
C LEU A 46 -19.53 4.98 -5.48
N MET A 47 -18.42 4.87 -6.22
CA MET A 47 -18.47 4.65 -7.67
C MET A 47 -19.10 3.31 -8.03
N SER A 48 -18.81 2.26 -7.27
CA SER A 48 -19.37 0.92 -7.49
C SER A 48 -20.89 0.87 -7.26
N CYS A 49 -21.44 1.69 -6.35
CA CYS A 49 -22.88 1.79 -6.15
C CYS A 49 -23.60 2.77 -7.09
N GLY A 50 -22.86 3.33 -8.08
CA GLY A 50 -23.43 4.11 -9.17
C GLY A 50 -23.16 5.61 -9.13
N MET A 51 -22.32 6.12 -8.20
CA MET A 51 -21.91 7.53 -8.21
C MET A 51 -21.08 7.83 -9.46
N PRO A 52 -21.46 8.84 -10.27
CA PRO A 52 -20.65 9.26 -11.42
C PRO A 52 -19.30 9.87 -10.95
N GLU A 53 -18.22 9.61 -11.70
CA GLU A 53 -16.89 10.19 -11.42
C GLU A 53 -16.92 11.73 -11.34
N GLY A 54 -17.72 12.38 -12.19
CA GLY A 54 -17.88 13.83 -12.19
C GLY A 54 -18.53 14.36 -10.90
N GLU A 55 -19.45 13.60 -10.31
CA GLU A 55 -20.06 13.94 -9.01
C GLU A 55 -19.07 13.77 -7.87
N TRP A 56 -18.28 12.69 -7.87
CA TRP A 56 -17.20 12.53 -6.90
C TRP A 56 -16.17 13.67 -6.96
N LYS A 57 -15.82 14.14 -8.17
CA LYS A 57 -14.94 15.31 -8.32
C LYS A 57 -15.54 16.58 -7.71
N GLN A 58 -16.85 16.81 -7.87
CA GLN A 58 -17.54 17.93 -7.25
C GLN A 58 -17.62 17.81 -5.74
N ILE A 59 -17.83 16.60 -5.20
CA ILE A 59 -17.83 16.31 -3.76
C ILE A 59 -16.45 16.61 -3.15
N ASN A 60 -15.37 16.40 -3.88
CA ASN A 60 -14.01 16.69 -3.43
C ASN A 60 -13.55 18.14 -3.70
N ASP A 61 -14.33 18.93 -4.42
CA ASP A 61 -13.98 20.33 -4.71
C ASP A 61 -14.14 21.21 -3.48
N LYS A 62 -13.04 21.58 -2.84
CA LYS A 62 -12.99 22.42 -1.63
C LYS A 62 -13.49 23.86 -1.85
N SER A 63 -13.66 24.30 -3.10
CA SER A 63 -14.29 25.60 -3.40
C SER A 63 -15.81 25.58 -3.17
N VAL A 64 -16.42 24.39 -3.14
CA VAL A 64 -17.84 24.18 -2.85
C VAL A 64 -18.05 24.07 -1.32
N PRO A 65 -19.01 24.82 -0.74
CA PRO A 65 -19.30 24.72 0.70
C PRO A 65 -19.56 23.28 1.16
N PHE A 66 -19.04 22.91 2.33
CA PHE A 66 -19.11 21.55 2.85
C PHE A 66 -20.53 20.98 2.87
N ALA A 67 -21.51 21.75 3.33
CA ALA A 67 -22.91 21.30 3.40
C ALA A 67 -23.50 20.92 2.03
N LYS A 68 -23.07 21.59 0.93
CA LYS A 68 -23.50 21.23 -0.43
C LYS A 68 -22.82 19.94 -0.90
N ARG A 69 -21.52 19.77 -0.60
CA ARG A 69 -20.77 18.54 -0.89
C ARG A 69 -21.37 17.35 -0.13
N TYR A 70 -21.70 17.54 1.13
CA TYR A 70 -22.37 16.53 1.96
C TYR A 70 -23.76 16.16 1.39
N ALA A 71 -24.58 17.12 1.01
CA ALA A 71 -25.89 16.86 0.43
C ALA A 71 -25.85 16.03 -0.86
N ALA A 72 -24.79 16.18 -1.69
CA ALA A 72 -24.57 15.33 -2.85
C ALA A 72 -24.14 13.91 -2.45
N LEU A 73 -23.39 13.77 -1.34
CA LEU A 73 -22.89 12.47 -0.85
C LEU A 73 -23.95 11.66 -0.11
N GLU A 74 -24.81 12.33 0.66
CA GLU A 74 -25.70 11.72 1.67
C GLU A 74 -26.56 10.58 1.11
N GLY A 75 -27.09 10.75 -0.12
CA GLY A 75 -27.93 9.75 -0.78
C GLY A 75 -27.23 8.41 -1.06
N TYR A 76 -25.90 8.40 -1.16
CA TYR A 76 -25.11 7.18 -1.43
C TYR A 76 -24.71 6.43 -0.16
N LEU A 77 -24.63 7.09 1.00
CA LEU A 77 -24.17 6.48 2.25
C LEU A 77 -24.94 5.21 2.67
N PRO A 78 -26.29 5.14 2.53
CA PRO A 78 -27.03 3.92 2.85
C PRO A 78 -26.59 2.69 2.06
N HIS A 79 -26.07 2.86 0.84
CA HIS A 79 -25.65 1.76 -0.03
C HIS A 79 -24.32 1.15 0.40
N ILE A 80 -23.42 1.94 1.00
CA ILE A 80 -22.05 1.51 1.35
C ILE A 80 -21.85 1.24 2.85
N ARG A 81 -22.81 1.55 3.72
CA ARG A 81 -22.68 1.53 5.19
C ARG A 81 -22.22 0.20 5.79
N PHE A 82 -22.37 -0.91 5.07
CA PHE A 82 -21.98 -2.25 5.54
C PHE A 82 -20.62 -2.69 4.99
N THR A 83 -20.03 -1.97 4.04
CA THR A 83 -18.71 -2.29 3.51
C THR A 83 -17.64 -2.12 4.60
N THR A 84 -16.60 -2.93 4.53
CA THR A 84 -15.53 -2.86 5.54
C THR A 84 -14.77 -1.55 5.45
N TYR A 85 -14.58 -0.99 4.27
CA TYR A 85 -13.94 0.32 4.06
C TYR A 85 -14.67 1.43 4.81
N TYR A 86 -16.00 1.52 4.64
CA TYR A 86 -16.80 2.52 5.36
C TYR A 86 -16.74 2.31 6.88
N LYS A 87 -16.84 1.06 7.34
CA LYS A 87 -16.74 0.73 8.77
C LYS A 87 -15.38 1.05 9.35
N SER A 88 -14.30 0.84 8.60
CA SER A 88 -12.94 1.16 9.04
C SER A 88 -12.74 2.66 9.16
N MET A 89 -13.15 3.43 8.14
CA MET A 89 -13.13 4.89 8.20
C MET A 89 -13.90 5.42 9.41
N MET A 90 -15.15 4.97 9.62
CA MET A 90 -15.97 5.36 10.77
C MET A 90 -15.33 4.95 12.10
N ARG A 91 -14.65 3.80 12.14
CA ARG A 91 -13.92 3.37 13.35
C ARG A 91 -12.76 4.33 13.67
N GLY A 92 -11.99 4.73 12.67
CA GLY A 92 -10.92 5.72 12.82
C GLY A 92 -11.46 7.06 13.34
N LEU A 93 -12.50 7.60 12.69
CA LEU A 93 -13.15 8.84 13.09
C LEU A 93 -13.74 8.75 14.52
N SER A 94 -14.31 7.61 14.90
CA SER A 94 -14.82 7.36 16.24
C SER A 94 -13.71 7.33 17.28
N LEU A 95 -12.63 6.61 17.04
CA LEU A 95 -11.51 6.47 17.98
C LEU A 95 -10.71 7.77 18.14
N CYS A 96 -10.56 8.55 17.07
CA CYS A 96 -9.76 9.78 17.09
C CYS A 96 -10.57 11.00 17.55
N TYR A 97 -11.83 11.11 17.12
CA TYR A 97 -12.65 12.31 17.32
C TYR A 97 -13.98 12.05 18.04
N GLY A 98 -14.26 10.81 18.45
CA GLY A 98 -15.53 10.47 19.10
C GLY A 98 -16.74 10.60 18.18
N MET A 99 -16.54 10.53 16.84
CA MET A 99 -17.62 10.63 15.85
C MET A 99 -18.57 9.46 15.99
N LYS A 100 -19.88 9.73 16.07
CA LYS A 100 -20.90 8.72 16.32
C LYS A 100 -21.55 8.18 15.06
N ASP A 101 -21.77 9.04 14.09
CA ASP A 101 -22.40 8.77 12.81
C ASP A 101 -21.90 9.76 11.75
N PHE A 102 -22.20 9.50 10.49
CA PHE A 102 -21.79 10.38 9.38
C PHE A 102 -22.90 11.38 9.02
N SER A 103 -23.57 11.98 10.04
CA SER A 103 -24.52 13.08 9.84
C SER A 103 -23.80 14.42 9.59
N LEU A 104 -24.45 15.34 8.89
CA LEU A 104 -23.89 16.67 8.61
C LEU A 104 -23.37 17.34 9.89
N ARG A 105 -24.15 17.30 10.99
CA ARG A 105 -23.78 17.88 12.28
C ARG A 105 -22.47 17.29 12.83
N GLU A 106 -22.34 15.97 12.83
CA GLU A 106 -21.12 15.31 13.34
C GLU A 106 -19.93 15.57 12.40
N CYS A 107 -20.15 15.60 11.08
CA CYS A 107 -19.14 15.98 10.11
C CYS A 107 -18.61 17.39 10.34
N GLU A 108 -19.50 18.39 10.51
CA GLU A 108 -19.09 19.77 10.79
C GLU A 108 -18.33 19.90 12.12
N ARG A 109 -18.75 19.16 13.16
CA ARG A 109 -18.04 19.13 14.44
C ARG A 109 -16.62 18.59 14.30
N VAL A 110 -16.44 17.50 13.56
CA VAL A 110 -15.13 16.90 13.33
C VAL A 110 -14.27 17.78 12.43
N ASN A 111 -14.85 18.40 11.40
CA ASN A 111 -14.15 19.36 10.54
C ASN A 111 -13.57 20.53 11.34
N GLY A 112 -14.33 21.06 12.30
CA GLY A 112 -13.81 22.11 13.22
C GLY A 112 -12.60 21.64 14.05
N ALA A 113 -12.56 20.36 14.44
CA ALA A 113 -11.38 19.80 15.12
C ALA A 113 -10.18 19.58 14.17
N LEU A 114 -10.44 19.29 12.89
CA LEU A 114 -9.40 19.09 11.87
C LEU A 114 -8.71 20.39 11.44
N GLU A 115 -9.30 21.57 11.70
CA GLU A 115 -8.67 22.87 11.41
C GLU A 115 -7.33 23.06 12.14
N ALA A 116 -7.14 22.41 13.28
CA ALA A 116 -5.88 22.40 14.02
C ALA A 116 -4.79 21.49 13.42
N GLY A 117 -5.14 20.71 12.37
CA GLY A 117 -4.30 19.66 11.81
C GLY A 117 -4.39 18.35 12.59
N VAL A 118 -3.67 17.34 12.08
CA VAL A 118 -3.56 16.00 12.70
C VAL A 118 -2.11 15.81 13.14
N ASP A 119 -1.87 15.65 14.42
CA ASP A 119 -0.57 15.27 14.97
C ASP A 119 -0.39 13.75 14.82
N THR A 120 0.25 13.34 13.72
CA THR A 120 0.46 11.92 13.39
C THR A 120 1.32 11.22 14.43
N ALA A 121 2.34 11.88 14.96
CA ALA A 121 3.25 11.28 15.94
C ALA A 121 2.54 11.02 17.27
N ALA A 122 1.75 11.97 17.76
CA ALA A 122 0.95 11.81 18.96
C ALA A 122 -0.13 10.73 18.78
N LEU A 123 -0.79 10.71 17.61
CA LEU A 123 -1.80 9.72 17.29
C LEU A 123 -1.20 8.31 17.24
N PHE A 124 -0.10 8.11 16.53
CA PHE A 124 0.58 6.82 16.43
C PHE A 124 1.11 6.34 17.78
N SER A 125 1.67 7.25 18.59
CA SER A 125 2.09 6.94 19.96
C SER A 125 0.93 6.41 20.81
N ARG A 126 -0.25 7.02 20.71
CA ARG A 126 -1.48 6.60 21.43
C ARG A 126 -1.95 5.19 21.05
N PHE A 127 -1.70 4.76 19.81
CA PHE A 127 -2.08 3.44 19.31
C PHE A 127 -0.88 2.49 19.16
N HIS A 128 0.22 2.79 19.84
CA HIS A 128 1.45 1.96 19.91
C HIS A 128 2.13 1.70 18.56
N ILE A 129 1.82 2.49 17.51
CA ILE A 129 2.52 2.44 16.23
C ILE A 129 3.88 3.12 16.39
N ARG A 130 4.96 2.34 16.32
CA ARG A 130 6.33 2.79 16.52
C ARG A 130 6.95 3.36 15.25
N LYS A 131 6.68 2.70 14.13
CA LYS A 131 7.13 3.08 12.79
C LYS A 131 6.05 2.75 11.78
N ALA A 132 6.00 3.52 10.70
CA ALA A 132 5.18 3.25 9.53
C ALA A 132 6.02 3.38 8.26
N LEU A 133 6.00 2.36 7.40
CA LEU A 133 6.62 2.40 6.08
C LEU A 133 5.66 3.08 5.12
N THR A 134 6.05 4.27 4.63
CA THR A 134 5.21 5.08 3.75
C THR A 134 5.76 5.03 2.33
N PHE A 135 4.95 4.54 1.41
CA PHE A 135 5.32 4.36 0.02
C PHE A 135 5.17 5.68 -0.75
N VAL A 136 6.26 6.12 -1.34
CA VAL A 136 6.39 7.41 -2.03
C VAL A 136 6.82 7.20 -3.48
N GLY A 137 6.71 8.23 -4.32
CA GLY A 137 7.31 8.22 -5.66
C GLY A 137 8.82 8.04 -5.58
N TYR A 138 9.45 7.57 -6.66
CA TYR A 138 10.88 7.24 -6.70
C TYR A 138 11.81 8.42 -6.35
N GLY A 139 11.38 9.66 -6.57
CA GLY A 139 12.12 10.88 -6.21
C GLY A 139 11.72 11.52 -4.87
N GLY A 140 10.69 10.99 -4.18
CA GLY A 140 10.10 11.60 -2.98
C GLY A 140 10.66 11.10 -1.65
N VAL A 141 11.86 10.52 -1.63
CA VAL A 141 12.39 9.84 -0.43
C VAL A 141 12.77 10.78 0.71
N ASP A 142 12.95 12.05 0.45
CA ASP A 142 13.20 13.10 1.43
C ASP A 142 11.94 13.75 2.01
N TYR A 143 10.76 13.37 1.50
CA TYR A 143 9.47 13.93 1.90
C TYR A 143 9.19 13.80 3.41
N PHE A 144 9.72 12.75 4.05
CA PHE A 144 9.57 12.48 5.47
C PHE A 144 10.87 12.61 6.27
N ASN A 145 11.87 13.36 5.79
CA ASN A 145 13.17 13.50 6.48
C ASN A 145 13.06 14.09 7.90
N ASP A 146 12.02 14.84 8.18
CA ASP A 146 11.71 15.42 9.49
C ASP A 146 10.91 14.48 10.40
N SER A 147 10.42 13.35 9.88
CA SER A 147 9.64 12.38 10.65
C SER A 147 10.52 11.35 11.35
N LYS A 148 10.27 11.15 12.64
CA LYS A 148 10.87 10.04 13.40
C LYS A 148 10.06 8.74 13.31
N THR A 149 8.84 8.81 12.82
CA THR A 149 7.89 7.69 12.80
C THR A 149 7.75 7.09 11.41
N MET A 150 7.72 7.92 10.38
CA MET A 150 7.53 7.48 8.99
C MET A 150 8.86 7.17 8.31
N ILE A 151 8.91 6.06 7.57
CA ILE A 151 10.07 5.60 6.80
C ILE A 151 9.66 5.54 5.34
N PRO A 152 10.28 6.36 4.46
CA PRO A 152 9.93 6.36 3.05
C PRO A 152 10.39 5.07 2.35
N VAL A 153 9.53 4.55 1.45
CA VAL A 153 9.84 3.43 0.56
C VAL A 153 9.58 3.87 -0.88
N PRO A 154 10.62 3.99 -1.73
CA PRO A 154 10.46 4.45 -3.09
C PRO A 154 9.73 3.42 -3.97
N THR A 155 8.75 3.89 -4.73
CA THR A 155 8.04 3.09 -5.73
C THR A 155 8.77 3.17 -7.06
N VAL A 156 9.64 2.20 -7.31
CA VAL A 156 10.55 2.20 -8.48
C VAL A 156 9.87 1.81 -9.79
N SER A 157 8.70 1.18 -9.76
CA SER A 157 7.93 0.90 -10.98
C SER A 157 7.45 2.17 -11.71
N TYR A 158 7.46 3.32 -11.05
CA TYR A 158 7.18 4.61 -11.69
C TYR A 158 8.37 5.19 -12.47
N ILE A 159 9.53 4.56 -12.42
CA ILE A 159 10.71 4.94 -13.22
C ILE A 159 10.49 4.56 -14.70
N THR A 160 9.69 3.53 -15.00
CA THR A 160 9.33 3.18 -16.38
C THR A 160 8.46 4.28 -16.99
N PRO A 161 9.01 5.10 -17.91
CA PRO A 161 8.24 6.23 -18.44
C PRO A 161 7.21 5.77 -19.47
N LYS A 162 6.03 6.37 -19.41
CA LYS A 162 4.90 6.12 -20.31
C LYS A 162 4.62 7.32 -21.22
N SER A 163 5.31 8.43 -21.01
CA SER A 163 5.19 9.65 -21.82
C SER A 163 6.46 10.47 -21.78
N VAL A 164 6.58 11.43 -22.69
CA VAL A 164 7.69 12.41 -22.71
C VAL A 164 7.70 13.24 -21.43
N GLU A 165 6.55 13.55 -20.86
CA GLU A 165 6.43 14.29 -19.60
C GLU A 165 7.02 13.49 -18.43
N GLU A 166 6.74 12.17 -18.37
CA GLU A 166 7.34 11.30 -17.33
C GLU A 166 8.86 11.16 -17.49
N VAL A 167 9.39 11.17 -18.74
CA VAL A 167 10.84 11.25 -18.98
C VAL A 167 11.41 12.56 -18.42
N ARG A 168 10.77 13.70 -18.66
CA ARG A 168 11.22 15.00 -18.12
C ARG A 168 11.23 15.03 -16.59
N VAL A 169 10.22 14.46 -15.95
CA VAL A 169 10.19 14.34 -14.49
C VAL A 169 11.38 13.50 -13.97
N LEU A 170 11.72 12.43 -14.68
CA LEU A 170 12.91 11.64 -14.33
C LEU A 170 14.20 12.43 -14.55
N GLU A 171 14.34 13.14 -15.68
CA GLU A 171 15.49 13.98 -15.99
C GLU A 171 15.69 15.09 -14.95
N GLU A 172 14.62 15.74 -14.51
CA GLU A 172 14.64 16.72 -13.41
C GLU A 172 15.12 16.09 -12.09
N ALA A 173 14.64 14.88 -11.77
CA ALA A 173 15.05 14.19 -10.55
C ALA A 173 16.53 13.78 -10.53
N VAL A 174 17.14 13.50 -11.71
CA VAL A 174 18.53 13.02 -11.80
C VAL A 174 19.51 14.07 -12.29
N GLY A 175 19.03 15.17 -12.91
CA GLY A 175 19.83 16.31 -13.35
C GLY A 175 20.54 16.13 -14.71
N PHE A 176 20.11 15.19 -15.55
CA PHE A 176 20.64 14.97 -16.91
C PHE A 176 19.59 14.32 -17.82
N SER A 177 19.82 14.39 -19.15
CA SER A 177 18.90 13.82 -20.15
C SER A 177 18.92 12.31 -20.21
N VAL A 178 17.76 11.72 -20.54
CA VAL A 178 17.55 10.30 -20.78
C VAL A 178 17.19 10.09 -22.25
N ASP A 179 18.18 9.68 -23.06
CA ASP A 179 18.07 9.58 -24.50
C ASP A 179 18.06 8.11 -25.01
N ASP A 180 18.49 7.16 -24.17
CA ASP A 180 18.63 5.74 -24.46
C ASP A 180 18.63 4.89 -23.18
N LEU A 181 18.70 3.55 -23.32
CA LEU A 181 18.74 2.65 -22.15
C LEU A 181 19.99 2.85 -21.28
N SER A 182 21.10 3.28 -21.83
CA SER A 182 22.34 3.52 -21.06
C SER A 182 22.15 4.73 -20.12
N SER A 183 21.59 5.82 -20.62
CA SER A 183 21.25 6.99 -19.81
C SER A 183 20.11 6.71 -18.84
N LEU A 184 19.14 5.87 -19.20
CA LEU A 184 18.09 5.40 -18.28
C LEU A 184 18.69 4.54 -17.14
N GLU A 185 19.59 3.60 -17.44
CA GLU A 185 20.31 2.83 -16.39
C GLU A 185 21.11 3.75 -15.48
N LYS A 186 21.82 4.75 -16.04
CA LYS A 186 22.53 5.76 -15.25
C LYS A 186 21.56 6.53 -14.33
N ALA A 187 20.35 6.87 -14.81
CA ALA A 187 19.33 7.51 -14.00
C ALA A 187 18.88 6.62 -12.82
N ILE A 188 18.61 5.34 -13.07
CA ILE A 188 18.28 4.37 -12.01
C ILE A 188 19.41 4.29 -10.97
N ARG A 189 20.67 4.14 -11.40
CA ARG A 189 21.84 4.12 -10.51
C ARG A 189 21.97 5.39 -9.68
N THR A 190 21.66 6.54 -10.25
CA THR A 190 21.70 7.84 -9.56
C THR A 190 20.65 7.87 -8.44
N LEU A 191 19.42 7.44 -8.70
CA LEU A 191 18.35 7.32 -7.68
C LEU A 191 18.77 6.36 -6.57
N PHE A 192 19.29 5.18 -6.90
CA PHE A 192 19.77 4.21 -5.91
C PHE A 192 20.96 4.74 -5.09
N GLY A 193 21.77 5.63 -5.66
CA GLY A 193 22.77 6.39 -4.92
C GLY A 193 22.15 7.28 -3.83
N VAL A 194 20.99 7.90 -4.12
CA VAL A 194 20.20 8.66 -3.12
C VAL A 194 19.66 7.71 -2.05
N TYR A 195 19.00 6.61 -2.44
CA TYR A 195 18.41 5.64 -1.51
C TYR A 195 19.43 5.11 -0.50
N ARG A 196 20.65 4.79 -1.00
CA ARG A 196 21.75 4.35 -0.12
C ARG A 196 22.17 5.43 0.88
N ARG A 197 22.29 6.71 0.44
CA ARG A 197 22.63 7.82 1.35
C ARG A 197 21.54 8.05 2.41
N CYS A 198 20.27 7.84 2.05
CA CYS A 198 19.15 7.91 2.98
C CYS A 198 19.01 6.66 3.87
N GLY A 199 19.84 5.62 3.67
CA GLY A 199 19.81 4.39 4.48
C GLY A 199 18.58 3.51 4.25
N LEU A 200 17.92 3.64 3.08
CA LEU A 200 16.70 2.90 2.76
C LEU A 200 17.00 1.39 2.63
N LYS A 201 16.05 0.58 3.05
CA LYS A 201 16.14 -0.88 3.09
C LYS A 201 15.16 -1.60 2.16
N ASN A 202 14.27 -0.88 1.52
CA ASN A 202 13.19 -1.45 0.73
C ASN A 202 12.93 -0.62 -0.52
N ILE A 203 12.52 -1.30 -1.61
CA ILE A 203 11.93 -0.68 -2.81
C ILE A 203 10.57 -1.32 -3.07
N LYS A 204 9.64 -0.55 -3.67
CA LYS A 204 8.30 -1.00 -4.05
C LYS A 204 8.17 -1.17 -5.55
N ILE A 205 7.55 -2.26 -5.96
CA ILE A 205 7.09 -2.50 -7.32
C ILE A 205 5.57 -2.57 -7.31
N GLY A 206 4.92 -1.61 -7.99
CA GLY A 206 3.47 -1.48 -8.10
C GLY A 206 2.94 -1.81 -9.50
N SER A 207 3.72 -2.47 -10.35
CA SER A 207 3.36 -2.68 -11.76
C SER A 207 2.12 -3.56 -11.97
N ALA A 208 1.63 -4.28 -10.93
CA ALA A 208 0.35 -4.99 -10.99
C ALA A 208 -0.81 -4.10 -11.46
N TYR A 209 -0.74 -2.79 -11.22
CA TYR A 209 -1.71 -1.80 -11.69
C TYR A 209 -1.65 -1.55 -13.21
N ASN A 210 -0.57 -1.96 -13.86
CA ASN A 210 -0.27 -1.58 -15.23
C ASN A 210 -0.07 -2.78 -16.15
N ARG A 211 0.28 -3.95 -15.60
CA ARG A 211 0.57 -5.17 -16.33
C ARG A 211 0.54 -6.41 -15.43
N THR A 212 0.54 -7.58 -16.04
CA THR A 212 0.80 -8.85 -15.34
C THR A 212 2.21 -8.88 -14.74
N LEU A 213 2.38 -9.58 -13.60
CA LEU A 213 3.64 -9.66 -12.84
C LEU A 213 4.66 -10.67 -13.43
N ASP A 214 4.52 -11.07 -14.67
CA ASP A 214 5.38 -12.02 -15.37
C ASP A 214 6.67 -11.35 -15.88
N TYR A 215 7.59 -11.09 -14.98
CA TYR A 215 8.90 -10.51 -15.29
C TYR A 215 9.85 -11.56 -15.87
N ALA A 216 9.98 -11.58 -17.20
CA ALA A 216 11.03 -12.31 -17.88
C ALA A 216 12.35 -11.53 -17.85
N ALA A 217 13.47 -12.19 -18.14
CA ALA A 217 14.73 -11.50 -18.40
C ALA A 217 14.53 -10.47 -19.54
N PRO A 218 15.06 -9.25 -19.40
CA PRO A 218 14.79 -8.16 -20.33
C PRO A 218 15.41 -8.43 -21.73
N ASP A 219 14.61 -8.18 -22.78
CA ASP A 219 15.10 -8.03 -24.16
C ASP A 219 15.54 -6.57 -24.35
N THR A 220 16.85 -6.33 -24.34
CA THR A 220 17.41 -4.97 -24.40
C THR A 220 17.13 -4.27 -25.71
N ASP A 221 17.08 -4.98 -26.84
CA ASP A 221 16.80 -4.36 -28.15
C ASP A 221 15.35 -3.87 -28.22
N ARG A 222 14.41 -4.68 -27.71
CA ARG A 222 13.00 -4.28 -27.59
C ARG A 222 12.81 -3.16 -26.59
N ALA A 223 13.45 -3.25 -25.44
CA ALA A 223 13.39 -2.19 -24.42
C ALA A 223 13.89 -0.86 -24.96
N GLU A 224 15.01 -0.85 -25.72
CA GLU A 224 15.52 0.35 -26.39
C GLU A 224 14.51 0.89 -27.41
N ALA A 225 13.92 0.02 -28.25
CA ALA A 225 12.93 0.43 -29.23
C ALA A 225 11.68 1.03 -28.58
N GLN A 226 11.23 0.45 -27.44
CA GLN A 226 10.10 0.94 -26.65
C GLN A 226 10.41 2.29 -26.01
N LEU A 227 11.60 2.47 -25.42
CA LEU A 227 12.02 3.77 -24.87
C LEU A 227 12.06 4.84 -25.96
N ARG A 228 12.61 4.55 -27.13
CA ARG A 228 12.62 5.48 -28.28
C ARG A 228 11.21 5.85 -28.74
N SER A 229 10.27 4.93 -28.71
CA SER A 229 8.85 5.22 -29.02
C SER A 229 8.24 6.20 -28.00
N VAL A 230 8.57 6.08 -26.72
CA VAL A 230 8.15 7.04 -25.67
C VAL A 230 8.79 8.39 -25.93
N LEU A 231 10.11 8.44 -26.16
CA LEU A 231 10.87 9.70 -26.40
C LEU A 231 10.36 10.48 -27.62
N ARG A 232 9.89 9.79 -28.67
CA ARG A 232 9.29 10.40 -29.86
C ARG A 232 7.82 10.77 -29.67
N GLY A 233 7.21 10.46 -28.52
CA GLY A 233 5.77 10.68 -28.26
C GLY A 233 4.87 9.78 -29.11
N GLU A 234 5.40 8.66 -29.62
CA GLU A 234 4.63 7.68 -30.42
C GLU A 234 3.83 6.72 -29.55
N PHE A 235 4.25 6.50 -28.31
CA PHE A 235 3.51 5.68 -27.38
C PHE A 235 2.27 6.42 -26.86
N THR A 236 1.11 5.80 -27.04
CA THR A 236 -0.15 6.30 -26.49
C THR A 236 -0.76 5.25 -25.60
N ALA A 237 -0.71 5.49 -24.30
CA ALA A 237 -1.34 4.61 -23.32
C ALA A 237 -2.86 4.68 -23.44
N ARG A 238 -3.53 3.53 -23.56
CA ARG A 238 -4.99 3.45 -23.55
C ARG A 238 -5.52 3.61 -22.13
N ARG A 239 -6.09 4.77 -21.85
CA ARG A 239 -6.80 5.03 -20.59
C ARG A 239 -8.26 4.61 -20.69
N LEU A 240 -8.76 3.79 -19.75
CA LEU A 240 -10.16 3.47 -19.63
C LEU A 240 -10.87 4.48 -18.70
N TYR A 241 -12.16 4.69 -18.94
CA TYR A 241 -12.99 5.53 -18.06
C TYR A 241 -12.92 5.02 -16.60
N GLY A 242 -12.75 5.92 -15.64
CA GLY A 242 -12.64 5.58 -14.21
C GLY A 242 -11.27 5.06 -13.77
N GLN A 243 -10.29 4.94 -14.68
CA GLN A 243 -8.91 4.67 -14.28
C GLN A 243 -8.21 5.96 -13.83
N ASN A 244 -7.44 5.86 -12.75
CA ASN A 244 -6.53 6.95 -12.37
C ASN A 244 -5.25 6.91 -13.24
N ASN A 245 -4.35 7.90 -13.05
CA ASN A 245 -3.10 7.97 -13.81
C ASN A 245 -2.12 6.83 -13.48
N LEU A 246 -2.28 6.16 -12.33
CA LEU A 246 -1.41 5.06 -11.90
C LEU A 246 -1.75 3.75 -12.62
N ASN A 247 -3.01 3.58 -13.05
CA ASN A 247 -3.52 2.35 -13.65
C ASN A 247 -3.45 2.35 -15.18
N ILE A 248 -2.55 3.13 -15.78
CA ILE A 248 -2.37 3.17 -17.23
C ILE A 248 -1.67 1.88 -17.68
N PRO A 249 -2.29 1.07 -18.58
CA PRO A 249 -1.67 -0.15 -19.06
C PRO A 249 -0.31 0.09 -19.72
N LEU A 250 0.65 -0.80 -19.45
CA LEU A 250 1.97 -0.83 -20.09
C LEU A 250 1.98 -1.69 -21.36
N ASP A 251 0.83 -1.78 -22.04
CA ASP A 251 0.74 -2.48 -23.32
C ASP A 251 1.71 -1.85 -24.35
N GLY A 252 2.62 -2.65 -24.85
CA GLY A 252 3.68 -2.17 -25.76
C GLY A 252 4.95 -1.63 -25.05
N LEU A 253 5.01 -1.59 -23.72
CA LEU A 253 6.21 -1.20 -22.95
C LEU A 253 6.71 -2.29 -22.00
N LYS A 254 6.29 -3.53 -22.20
CA LYS A 254 6.58 -4.64 -21.31
C LYS A 254 8.08 -4.94 -21.17
N ASP A 255 8.84 -4.87 -22.28
CA ASP A 255 10.27 -5.13 -22.26
C ASP A 255 11.04 -3.97 -21.61
N LEU A 256 10.59 -2.72 -21.80
CA LEU A 256 11.14 -1.57 -21.10
C LEU A 256 10.90 -1.67 -19.58
N ASP A 257 9.70 -2.05 -19.16
CA ASP A 257 9.41 -2.26 -17.74
C ASP A 257 10.20 -3.45 -17.16
N ASN A 258 10.34 -4.55 -17.91
CA ASN A 258 11.22 -5.64 -17.50
C ASN A 258 12.64 -5.13 -17.27
N PHE A 259 13.20 -4.33 -18.20
CA PHE A 259 14.55 -3.77 -18.06
C PHE A 259 14.66 -2.91 -16.79
N VAL A 260 13.73 -1.99 -16.57
CA VAL A 260 13.75 -1.11 -15.39
C VAL A 260 13.66 -1.89 -14.10
N ILE A 261 12.71 -2.83 -13.99
CA ILE A 261 12.48 -3.60 -12.76
C ILE A 261 13.65 -4.55 -12.47
N TRP A 262 14.23 -5.20 -13.48
CA TRP A 262 15.42 -6.04 -13.28
C TRP A 262 16.62 -5.21 -12.82
N LYS A 263 16.86 -4.03 -13.42
CA LYS A 263 17.93 -3.12 -12.97
C LYS A 263 17.72 -2.61 -11.56
N CYS A 264 16.47 -2.29 -11.20
CA CYS A 264 16.13 -1.91 -9.82
C CYS A 264 16.39 -3.07 -8.83
N ALA A 265 16.04 -4.30 -9.18
CA ALA A 265 16.28 -5.46 -8.34
C ALA A 265 17.79 -5.76 -8.17
N GLU A 266 18.57 -5.73 -9.26
CA GLU A 266 20.03 -5.88 -9.22
C GLU A 266 20.68 -4.85 -8.26
N LEU A 267 20.32 -3.57 -8.40
CA LEU A 267 20.85 -2.51 -7.55
C LEU A 267 20.35 -2.61 -6.09
N ALA A 268 19.12 -3.06 -5.89
CA ALA A 268 18.61 -3.34 -4.56
C ALA A 268 19.42 -4.48 -3.90
N ALA A 269 19.71 -5.55 -4.62
CA ALA A 269 20.56 -6.65 -4.13
C ALA A 269 21.97 -6.17 -3.78
N GLU A 270 22.63 -5.37 -4.65
CA GLU A 270 23.95 -4.76 -4.39
C GLU A 270 23.97 -3.92 -3.10
N GLN A 271 22.85 -3.34 -2.72
CA GLN A 271 22.71 -2.47 -1.54
C GLN A 271 22.07 -3.15 -0.33
N GLY A 272 21.76 -4.45 -0.42
CA GLY A 272 21.08 -5.21 0.64
C GLY A 272 19.67 -4.70 0.95
N MET A 273 18.96 -4.22 -0.08
CA MET A 273 17.57 -3.78 -0.01
C MET A 273 16.63 -4.91 -0.40
N ASN A 274 15.43 -4.91 0.19
CA ASN A 274 14.38 -5.86 -0.13
C ASN A 274 13.49 -5.33 -1.26
N VAL A 275 12.83 -6.25 -1.97
CA VAL A 275 11.85 -5.92 -3.03
C VAL A 275 10.45 -6.23 -2.52
N VAL A 276 9.57 -5.23 -2.56
CA VAL A 276 8.18 -5.34 -2.10
C VAL A 276 7.27 -5.23 -3.31
N PHE A 277 6.50 -6.30 -3.58
CA PHE A 277 5.54 -6.34 -4.69
C PHE A 277 4.13 -6.10 -4.23
N HIS A 278 3.43 -5.22 -4.95
CA HIS A 278 1.98 -5.23 -4.92
C HIS A 278 1.47 -6.54 -5.56
N THR A 279 0.64 -7.27 -4.85
CA THR A 279 -0.04 -8.47 -5.34
C THR A 279 -1.51 -8.44 -4.91
N GLY A 280 -2.37 -9.12 -5.64
CA GLY A 280 -3.80 -9.16 -5.32
C GLY A 280 -4.57 -7.91 -5.76
N LEU A 281 -5.68 -7.66 -5.09
CA LEU A 281 -6.65 -6.63 -5.44
C LEU A 281 -5.98 -5.25 -5.64
N HIS A 282 -6.51 -4.48 -6.58
CA HIS A 282 -6.09 -3.11 -6.85
C HIS A 282 -7.07 -2.12 -6.22
N ALA A 283 -6.56 -1.01 -5.70
CA ALA A 283 -7.36 0.18 -5.47
C ALA A 283 -7.88 0.76 -6.78
N TRP A 284 -8.93 1.56 -6.72
CA TRP A 284 -9.59 2.18 -7.85
C TRP A 284 -10.40 1.20 -8.73
N ASN A 285 -11.20 1.74 -9.62
CA ASN A 285 -12.09 0.98 -10.47
C ASN A 285 -11.44 0.61 -11.81
N ARG A 286 -11.99 -0.40 -12.49
CA ARG A 286 -11.64 -0.83 -13.85
C ARG A 286 -10.20 -1.35 -14.01
N ASN A 287 -9.72 -2.06 -13.02
CA ASN A 287 -8.46 -2.78 -13.09
C ASN A 287 -8.62 -4.15 -13.75
N ASP A 288 -7.53 -4.69 -14.30
CA ASP A 288 -7.49 -6.03 -14.82
C ASP A 288 -7.23 -7.03 -13.67
N PRO A 289 -8.19 -7.91 -13.33
CA PRO A 289 -8.00 -8.86 -12.24
C PRO A 289 -6.92 -9.90 -12.53
N GLU A 290 -6.58 -10.18 -13.79
CA GLU A 290 -5.51 -11.12 -14.14
C GLU A 290 -4.11 -10.55 -13.86
N ALA A 291 -3.94 -9.24 -13.82
CA ALA A 291 -2.62 -8.62 -13.67
C ALA A 291 -1.97 -8.89 -12.30
N CYS A 292 -2.76 -9.14 -11.27
CA CYS A 292 -2.33 -9.11 -9.87
C CYS A 292 -1.98 -10.48 -9.24
N HIS A 293 -2.01 -11.56 -10.01
CA HIS A 293 -1.68 -12.90 -9.51
C HIS A 293 -0.21 -13.01 -9.12
N ALA A 294 0.06 -13.37 -7.87
CA ALA A 294 1.41 -13.57 -7.36
C ALA A 294 2.18 -14.69 -8.09
N LYS A 295 1.49 -15.73 -8.61
CA LYS A 295 2.11 -16.85 -9.36
C LYS A 295 2.98 -16.41 -10.52
N TYR A 296 2.68 -15.27 -11.13
CA TYR A 296 3.46 -14.75 -12.26
C TYR A 296 4.86 -14.28 -11.85
N LEU A 297 5.11 -14.01 -10.57
CA LEU A 297 6.42 -13.62 -10.05
C LEU A 297 7.46 -14.77 -10.03
N ARG A 298 7.06 -16.01 -10.30
CA ARG A 298 7.94 -17.18 -10.16
C ARG A 298 9.27 -16.99 -10.86
N THR A 299 9.29 -16.59 -12.13
CA THR A 299 10.52 -16.40 -12.90
C THR A 299 11.44 -15.35 -12.28
N PHE A 300 10.86 -14.26 -11.78
CA PHE A 300 11.60 -13.21 -11.08
C PHE A 300 12.17 -13.72 -9.75
N ILE A 301 11.39 -14.46 -8.97
CA ILE A 301 11.82 -15.03 -7.68
C ILE A 301 12.98 -16.03 -7.88
N ASP A 302 12.87 -16.90 -8.89
CA ASP A 302 13.93 -17.88 -9.25
C ASP A 302 15.25 -17.17 -9.58
N ALA A 303 15.18 -16.03 -10.29
CA ALA A 303 16.36 -15.26 -10.69
C ALA A 303 16.97 -14.43 -9.53
N HIS A 304 16.22 -14.17 -8.48
CA HIS A 304 16.62 -13.33 -7.33
C HIS A 304 16.54 -14.10 -6.00
N ALA A 305 17.01 -15.36 -6.00
CA ALA A 305 16.86 -16.28 -4.86
C ALA A 305 17.55 -15.80 -3.56
N ASP A 306 18.58 -14.98 -3.65
CA ASP A 306 19.31 -14.43 -2.51
C ASP A 306 18.71 -13.11 -1.96
N GLN A 307 17.67 -12.57 -2.61
CA GLN A 307 17.04 -11.32 -2.26
C GLN A 307 15.72 -11.55 -1.53
N LYS A 308 15.46 -10.83 -0.44
CA LYS A 308 14.15 -10.89 0.21
C LYS A 308 13.10 -10.22 -0.68
N ILE A 309 12.01 -10.94 -0.91
CA ILE A 309 10.85 -10.53 -1.69
C ILE A 309 9.64 -10.57 -0.78
N VAL A 310 8.89 -9.47 -0.69
CA VAL A 310 7.68 -9.37 0.12
C VAL A 310 6.47 -9.24 -0.79
N LEU A 311 5.47 -10.10 -0.58
CA LEU A 311 4.20 -10.09 -1.29
C LEU A 311 3.15 -9.39 -0.42
N LEU A 312 2.66 -8.25 -0.88
CA LEU A 312 1.66 -7.46 -0.15
C LEU A 312 0.25 -8.04 -0.29
N HIS A 313 -0.61 -7.69 0.67
CA HIS A 313 -2.05 -7.93 0.68
C HIS A 313 -2.45 -9.41 0.68
N ALA A 314 -1.49 -10.28 1.08
CA ALA A 314 -1.64 -11.74 1.00
C ALA A 314 -2.08 -12.23 -0.40
N GLY A 315 -1.90 -11.42 -1.45
CA GLY A 315 -2.34 -11.73 -2.81
C GLY A 315 -3.86 -11.81 -2.98
N TYR A 316 -4.67 -11.29 -2.04
CA TYR A 316 -6.13 -11.36 -2.09
C TYR A 316 -6.69 -10.83 -3.43
N PRO A 317 -7.68 -11.48 -4.09
CA PRO A 317 -8.37 -12.70 -3.67
C PRO A 317 -7.65 -14.03 -4.03
N TYR A 318 -6.49 -13.95 -4.68
CA TYR A 318 -5.70 -15.12 -5.15
C TYR A 318 -4.67 -15.55 -4.10
N THR A 319 -5.11 -15.61 -2.84
CA THR A 319 -4.24 -15.86 -1.67
C THR A 319 -3.45 -17.16 -1.78
N ASP A 320 -3.99 -18.20 -2.40
CA ASP A 320 -3.30 -19.48 -2.59
C ASP A 320 -2.00 -19.34 -3.40
N ASP A 321 -1.97 -18.49 -4.40
CA ASP A 321 -0.75 -18.21 -5.17
C ASP A 321 0.36 -17.65 -4.27
N ALA A 322 0.03 -16.68 -3.41
CA ALA A 322 0.99 -16.05 -2.51
C ALA A 322 1.45 -17.01 -1.40
N LEU A 323 0.53 -17.78 -0.80
CA LEU A 323 0.86 -18.79 0.20
C LEU A 323 1.79 -19.87 -0.35
N LEU A 324 1.54 -20.36 -1.56
CA LEU A 324 2.41 -21.36 -2.19
C LEU A 324 3.80 -20.81 -2.50
N LEU A 325 3.92 -19.59 -2.98
CA LEU A 325 5.22 -18.95 -3.18
C LEU A 325 5.98 -18.80 -1.86
N CYS A 326 5.33 -18.33 -0.80
CA CYS A 326 5.94 -18.24 0.52
C CYS A 326 6.35 -19.61 1.09
N ARG A 327 5.60 -20.66 0.77
CA ARG A 327 5.89 -22.04 1.19
C ARG A 327 7.10 -22.63 0.45
N TYR A 328 7.23 -22.33 -0.86
CA TYR A 328 8.28 -22.94 -1.69
C TYR A 328 9.60 -22.18 -1.63
N TYR A 329 9.55 -20.87 -1.43
CA TYR A 329 10.74 -20.01 -1.52
C TYR A 329 11.14 -19.44 -0.17
N PRO A 330 12.35 -19.76 0.35
CA PRO A 330 12.79 -19.29 1.65
C PRO A 330 12.94 -17.76 1.72
N ASN A 331 13.20 -17.10 0.60
CA ASN A 331 13.38 -15.65 0.47
C ASN A 331 12.08 -14.88 0.23
N VAL A 332 10.91 -15.55 0.14
CA VAL A 332 9.61 -14.90 -0.06
C VAL A 332 8.85 -14.78 1.26
N PHE A 333 8.36 -13.60 1.55
CA PHE A 333 7.64 -13.22 2.77
C PHE A 333 6.25 -12.71 2.43
N LEU A 334 5.30 -12.81 3.36
CA LEU A 334 3.92 -12.40 3.19
C LEU A 334 3.61 -11.19 4.08
N ASP A 335 2.89 -10.23 3.53
CA ASP A 335 2.42 -9.07 4.25
C ASP A 335 0.90 -8.98 4.18
N LEU A 336 0.24 -8.82 5.33
CA LEU A 336 -1.22 -8.77 5.47
C LEU A 336 -1.77 -7.33 5.39
N ALA A 337 -0.95 -6.36 5.01
CA ALA A 337 -1.40 -4.99 4.78
C ALA A 337 -2.67 -4.99 3.92
N TRP A 338 -3.62 -4.11 4.26
CA TRP A 338 -4.90 -3.94 3.58
C TRP A 338 -5.88 -5.14 3.66
N LEU A 339 -5.40 -6.39 3.69
CA LEU A 339 -6.24 -7.60 3.70
C LEU A 339 -7.38 -7.51 4.72
N HIS A 340 -7.09 -7.00 5.90
CA HIS A 340 -8.04 -6.96 7.02
C HIS A 340 -9.30 -6.14 6.76
N ILE A 341 -9.24 -5.18 5.85
CA ILE A 341 -10.36 -4.31 5.48
C ILE A 341 -10.91 -4.58 4.08
N LEU A 342 -10.30 -5.48 3.32
CA LEU A 342 -10.85 -5.98 2.05
C LEU A 342 -12.02 -6.93 2.32
N ASP A 343 -11.77 -7.97 3.06
CA ASP A 343 -12.75 -8.98 3.49
C ASP A 343 -12.37 -9.53 4.87
N ARG A 344 -13.14 -9.15 5.90
CA ARG A 344 -12.85 -9.55 7.29
C ARG A 344 -12.91 -11.07 7.50
N ARG A 345 -13.83 -11.74 6.81
CA ARG A 345 -13.99 -13.20 6.95
C ARG A 345 -12.83 -13.93 6.28
N GLU A 346 -12.44 -13.48 5.10
CA GLU A 346 -11.30 -14.05 4.41
C GLU A 346 -9.98 -13.72 5.14
N ALA A 347 -9.84 -12.55 5.74
CA ALA A 347 -8.69 -12.23 6.58
C ALA A 347 -8.54 -13.21 7.75
N VAL A 348 -9.63 -13.52 8.47
CA VAL A 348 -9.62 -14.51 9.56
C VAL A 348 -9.22 -15.89 9.03
N ARG A 349 -9.86 -16.38 7.96
CA ARG A 349 -9.52 -17.67 7.34
C ARG A 349 -8.07 -17.73 6.84
N THR A 350 -7.60 -16.65 6.25
CA THR A 350 -6.20 -16.57 5.76
C THR A 350 -5.22 -16.68 6.92
N ILE A 351 -5.48 -16.02 8.06
CA ILE A 351 -4.63 -16.11 9.25
C ILE A 351 -4.58 -17.56 9.76
N GLU A 352 -5.72 -18.24 9.90
CA GLU A 352 -5.78 -19.64 10.31
C GLU A 352 -4.95 -20.52 9.37
N ARG A 353 -5.11 -20.37 8.07
CA ARG A 353 -4.36 -21.12 7.06
C ARG A 353 -2.85 -20.81 7.08
N ILE A 354 -2.47 -19.57 7.33
CA ILE A 354 -1.06 -19.18 7.44
C ILE A 354 -0.40 -19.94 8.60
N VAL A 355 -1.05 -20.00 9.77
CA VAL A 355 -0.51 -20.69 10.94
C VAL A 355 -0.26 -22.17 10.65
N GLU A 356 -1.12 -22.84 9.90
CA GLU A 356 -0.93 -24.23 9.50
C GLU A 356 0.11 -24.45 8.39
N LEU A 357 0.26 -23.48 7.48
CA LEU A 357 1.01 -23.67 6.23
C LEU A 357 2.41 -23.07 6.23
N LEU A 358 2.63 -21.96 6.91
CA LEU A 358 3.85 -21.16 6.82
C LEU A 358 4.61 -21.05 8.15
N PRO A 359 5.95 -20.97 8.09
CA PRO A 359 6.74 -20.61 9.27
C PRO A 359 6.32 -19.23 9.82
N VAL A 360 6.20 -19.13 11.13
CA VAL A 360 5.71 -17.93 11.84
C VAL A 360 6.50 -16.66 11.55
N ASN A 361 7.79 -16.78 11.24
CA ASN A 361 8.72 -15.65 10.96
C ASN A 361 8.61 -15.07 9.55
N LYS A 362 7.69 -15.54 8.72
CA LYS A 362 7.52 -15.09 7.33
C LYS A 362 6.46 -14.02 7.14
N ILE A 363 5.79 -13.59 8.21
CA ILE A 363 4.57 -12.81 8.14
C ILE A 363 4.77 -11.43 8.76
N ALA A 364 4.39 -10.37 8.04
CA ALA A 364 4.09 -9.06 8.59
C ALA A 364 2.57 -8.94 8.73
N GLY A 365 2.11 -8.73 9.97
CA GLY A 365 0.69 -8.90 10.32
C GLY A 365 -0.19 -7.68 10.08
N PHE A 366 0.40 -6.48 9.92
CA PHE A 366 -0.34 -5.24 9.78
C PHE A 366 0.36 -4.23 8.87
N GLY A 367 -0.41 -3.63 8.00
CA GLY A 367 -0.15 -2.41 7.26
C GLY A 367 -1.49 -1.75 6.93
N GLY A 368 -1.60 -0.44 7.18
CA GLY A 368 -2.86 0.28 7.03
C GLY A 368 -3.27 0.49 5.58
N ASP A 369 -2.29 0.76 4.72
CA ASP A 369 -2.46 1.03 3.28
C ASP A 369 -3.44 2.17 3.00
N VAL A 370 -3.29 3.28 3.69
CA VAL A 370 -4.15 4.47 3.56
C VAL A 370 -3.35 5.76 3.48
N CYS A 371 -4.04 6.87 3.18
CA CYS A 371 -3.41 8.18 3.00
C CYS A 371 -3.42 9.05 4.26
N THR A 372 -4.15 8.65 5.29
CA THR A 372 -4.31 9.48 6.50
C THR A 372 -4.14 8.66 7.78
N PRO A 373 -3.50 9.22 8.83
CA PRO A 373 -3.26 8.50 10.08
C PRO A 373 -4.54 8.14 10.83
N VAL A 374 -5.66 8.84 10.59
CA VAL A 374 -6.97 8.51 11.14
C VAL A 374 -7.50 7.20 10.57
N ASN A 375 -7.35 7.01 9.26
CA ASN A 375 -7.72 5.76 8.60
C ASN A 375 -6.80 4.62 9.03
N THR A 376 -5.49 4.87 9.23
CA THR A 376 -4.56 3.88 9.80
C THR A 376 -5.08 3.33 11.13
N VAL A 377 -5.54 4.19 12.04
CA VAL A 377 -6.11 3.78 13.33
C VAL A 377 -7.37 2.94 13.16
N GLY A 378 -8.24 3.31 12.21
CA GLY A 378 -9.43 2.53 11.88
C GLY A 378 -9.09 1.12 11.37
N ASN A 379 -8.14 1.04 10.44
CA ASN A 379 -7.67 -0.22 9.87
C ASN A 379 -6.99 -1.08 10.94
N LEU A 380 -6.12 -0.50 11.77
CA LEU A 380 -5.48 -1.21 12.88
C LEU A 380 -6.52 -1.82 13.83
N SER A 381 -7.53 -1.05 14.22
CA SER A 381 -8.57 -1.57 15.11
C SER A 381 -9.28 -2.80 14.54
N ILE A 382 -9.59 -2.79 13.24
CA ILE A 382 -10.22 -3.94 12.57
C ILE A 382 -9.23 -5.10 12.41
N SER A 383 -7.97 -4.80 12.11
CA SER A 383 -6.91 -5.81 11.97
C SER A 383 -6.71 -6.60 13.27
N LEU A 384 -6.61 -5.89 14.40
CA LEU A 384 -6.50 -6.51 15.71
C LEU A 384 -7.74 -7.37 16.05
N GLU A 385 -8.97 -6.92 15.69
CA GLU A 385 -10.18 -7.72 15.86
C GLU A 385 -10.13 -9.02 15.03
N ASN A 386 -9.72 -8.95 13.77
CA ASN A 386 -9.61 -10.12 12.89
C ASN A 386 -8.54 -11.11 13.38
N MET A 387 -7.36 -10.61 13.77
CA MET A 387 -6.29 -11.45 14.33
C MET A 387 -6.73 -12.10 15.63
N ALA A 388 -7.35 -11.34 16.55
CA ALA A 388 -7.86 -11.89 17.81
C ALA A 388 -8.95 -12.94 17.58
N GLN A 389 -9.78 -12.79 16.56
CA GLN A 389 -10.78 -13.78 16.20
C GLN A 389 -10.12 -15.08 15.69
N ALA A 390 -9.18 -14.98 14.76
CA ALA A 390 -8.48 -16.15 14.20
C ALA A 390 -7.69 -16.90 15.30
N PHE A 391 -6.91 -16.19 16.09
CA PHE A 391 -6.14 -16.83 17.17
C PHE A 391 -7.02 -17.41 18.27
N SER A 392 -8.16 -16.78 18.58
CA SER A 392 -9.14 -17.37 19.53
C SER A 392 -9.72 -18.68 19.00
N GLU A 393 -9.92 -18.80 17.69
CA GLU A 393 -10.39 -20.02 17.07
C GLU A 393 -9.34 -21.12 17.12
N LEU A 394 -8.08 -20.81 16.77
CA LEU A 394 -6.96 -21.74 16.85
C LEU A 394 -6.67 -22.23 18.28
N VAL A 395 -6.82 -21.36 19.27
CA VAL A 395 -6.71 -21.76 20.69
C VAL A 395 -7.86 -22.66 21.11
N ARG A 396 -9.09 -22.37 20.67
CA ARG A 396 -10.27 -23.16 20.98
C ARG A 396 -10.24 -24.55 20.34
N SER A 397 -9.69 -24.67 19.12
CA SER A 397 -9.50 -25.97 18.45
C SER A 397 -8.37 -26.80 19.04
N GLY A 398 -7.46 -26.16 19.78
CA GLY A 398 -6.28 -26.83 20.35
C GLY A 398 -5.06 -26.84 19.43
N ASP A 399 -5.10 -26.09 18.31
CA ASP A 399 -3.99 -25.97 17.35
C ASP A 399 -2.86 -25.10 17.88
N MET A 400 -3.13 -24.24 18.86
CA MET A 400 -2.14 -23.49 19.61
C MET A 400 -2.62 -23.18 21.04
N SER A 401 -1.68 -22.92 21.94
CA SER A 401 -1.97 -22.39 23.28
C SER A 401 -2.20 -20.87 23.25
N ALA A 402 -2.82 -20.32 24.29
CA ALA A 402 -3.00 -18.87 24.42
C ALA A 402 -1.64 -18.12 24.47
N ALA A 403 -0.60 -18.70 25.07
CA ALA A 403 0.74 -18.14 25.14
C ALA A 403 1.42 -18.09 23.74
N GLU A 404 1.25 -19.15 22.93
CA GLU A 404 1.75 -19.17 21.55
C GLU A 404 0.98 -18.17 20.67
N ALA A 405 -0.32 -17.99 20.88
CA ALA A 405 -1.11 -16.97 20.20
C ALA A 405 -0.60 -15.56 20.52
N GLU A 406 -0.33 -15.25 21.80
CA GLU A 406 0.23 -13.97 22.22
C GLU A 406 1.62 -13.73 21.62
N GLU A 407 2.51 -14.72 21.67
CA GLU A 407 3.84 -14.62 21.06
C GLU A 407 3.75 -14.42 19.54
N THR A 408 2.87 -15.14 18.84
CA THR A 408 2.67 -14.99 17.40
C THR A 408 2.17 -13.59 17.05
N CYS A 409 1.25 -13.03 17.84
CA CYS A 409 0.81 -11.65 17.68
C CYS A 409 1.97 -10.66 17.79
N ARG A 410 2.82 -10.80 18.81
CA ARG A 410 4.00 -9.95 19.00
C ARG A 410 4.99 -10.08 17.84
N LEU A 411 5.21 -11.30 17.36
CA LEU A 411 6.05 -11.55 16.19
C LEU A 411 5.50 -10.84 14.96
N TRP A 412 4.22 -11.02 14.63
CA TRP A 412 3.61 -10.49 13.41
C TRP A 412 3.39 -8.99 13.43
N LEU A 413 3.13 -8.40 14.61
CA LEU A 413 2.90 -6.96 14.72
C LEU A 413 4.19 -6.13 14.85
N TYR A 414 5.27 -6.74 15.34
CA TYR A 414 6.48 -5.98 15.63
C TYR A 414 7.78 -6.63 15.17
N GLU A 415 8.10 -7.84 15.66
CA GLU A 415 9.44 -8.41 15.46
C GLU A 415 9.69 -8.82 14.00
N ASN A 416 8.70 -9.47 13.38
CA ASN A 416 8.81 -9.88 11.98
C ASN A 416 8.89 -8.67 11.02
N PRO A 417 7.96 -7.68 11.04
CA PRO A 417 8.11 -6.51 10.18
C PRO A 417 9.42 -5.77 10.44
N LYS A 418 9.92 -5.71 11.70
CA LYS A 418 11.23 -5.16 12.01
C LYS A 418 12.36 -5.87 11.26
N GLN A 419 12.34 -7.21 11.22
CA GLN A 419 13.37 -8.02 10.57
C GLN A 419 13.17 -8.10 9.04
N ILE A 420 11.93 -8.24 8.59
CA ILE A 420 11.59 -8.36 7.17
C ILE A 420 11.98 -7.07 6.44
N TYR A 421 11.59 -5.92 6.98
CA TYR A 421 11.81 -4.62 6.36
C TYR A 421 13.09 -3.90 6.81
N GLY A 422 13.85 -4.47 7.73
CA GLY A 422 15.09 -3.87 8.22
C GLY A 422 14.87 -2.56 8.96
N VAL A 423 13.80 -2.47 9.76
CA VAL A 423 13.41 -1.26 10.50
C VAL A 423 14.19 -1.16 11.81
N ASN A 424 14.85 -0.03 12.04
CA ASN A 424 15.42 0.32 13.33
C ASN A 424 14.33 0.97 14.19
N ALA A 425 13.74 0.21 15.12
CA ALA A 425 12.65 0.63 15.98
C ALA A 425 12.89 0.30 17.44
#